data_2b7379b5f46dce0011c76a8a49be1676
#
_entry.id   2b7379b5f46dce0011c76a8a49be1676
#
_cell.length_a   1.000
_cell.length_b   1.000
_cell.length_c   1.000
_cell.angle_alpha   90.00
_cell.angle_beta   90.00
_cell.angle_gamma   90.00
#
_symmetry.space_group_name_H-M   'P 1'
#
loop_
_entity.id
_entity.type
_entity.pdbx_description
1 polymer ?
#
loop_
_entity_poly.entity_id
_entity_poly.type
_entity_poly.pdbx_seq_one_letter_code
_entity_poly.pdbx_strand_id
1 'polypeptide(L)'
;LNPSSAASDVYKRQSLKWIVMETNTKKIVGFIRFGSPTINCKPRNDWLGRPPELKRFNRHSIMGFIIVPTQPFGFNYLGGKLLALLACSHEAREQLNSKYGSDICLFETTSLYGTTKSSSQYDGLKPYMRYKGLTQSDFTPLLHDDVFKGLNKWFIERNNNKLLVKEDASSRKLKTQQKMISIIKKSSSSQKAVEFQTAIANAKNLTEKK
;
A
#
# COMPACT_ATOMS: atom_id res chain seq x y z
N LEU A 1 -24.36 -6.64 30.17
CA LEU A 1 -24.46 -7.62 29.11
C LEU A 1 -23.55 -7.18 27.97
N ASN A 2 -22.35 -7.77 27.91
CA ASN A 2 -21.43 -7.57 26.81
C ASN A 2 -21.97 -8.25 25.54
N PRO A 3 -22.11 -7.51 24.42
CA PRO A 3 -22.41 -8.18 23.19
C PRO A 3 -21.16 -8.91 22.68
N SER A 4 -21.29 -10.20 22.73
CA SER A 4 -20.61 -11.27 22.00
C SER A 4 -19.25 -10.94 21.37
N SER A 5 -18.25 -11.54 21.97
CA SER A 5 -16.88 -11.70 21.46
C SER A 5 -16.75 -12.54 20.18
N ALA A 6 -17.83 -13.00 19.59
CA ALA A 6 -17.82 -13.86 18.39
C ALA A 6 -17.74 -13.09 17.05
N ALA A 7 -17.94 -11.77 17.06
CA ALA A 7 -17.82 -10.95 15.84
C ALA A 7 -16.43 -10.32 15.64
N SER A 8 -15.47 -10.62 16.50
CA SER A 8 -14.14 -9.96 16.50
C SER A 8 -13.09 -10.65 15.64
N ASP A 9 -13.38 -11.78 15.02
CA ASP A 9 -12.42 -12.52 14.19
C ASP A 9 -12.37 -12.07 12.71
N VAL A 10 -13.21 -11.11 12.31
CA VAL A 10 -13.07 -10.47 11.01
C VAL A 10 -11.94 -9.45 11.13
N TYR A 11 -10.78 -9.81 10.63
CA TYR A 11 -9.61 -8.94 10.57
C TYR A 11 -9.97 -7.58 9.94
N LYS A 12 -10.10 -6.54 10.76
CA LYS A 12 -10.27 -5.17 10.29
C LYS A 12 -8.90 -4.65 9.84
N ARG A 13 -8.79 -4.26 8.56
CA ARG A 13 -7.59 -3.59 8.05
C ARG A 13 -7.32 -2.35 8.89
N GLN A 14 -6.10 -2.26 9.41
CA GLN A 14 -5.65 -1.07 10.12
C GLN A 14 -5.63 0.12 9.16
N SER A 15 -6.14 1.25 9.59
CA SER A 15 -6.08 2.51 8.85
C SER A 15 -6.16 3.69 9.82
N LEU A 16 -5.06 4.38 10.02
CA LEU A 16 -4.97 5.61 10.80
C LEU A 16 -4.42 6.72 9.91
N LYS A 17 -5.01 7.89 9.99
CA LYS A 17 -4.57 9.07 9.24
C LYS A 17 -4.26 10.19 10.21
N TRP A 18 -3.11 10.79 10.05
CA TRP A 18 -2.70 11.98 10.79
C TRP A 18 -2.59 13.18 9.87
N ILE A 19 -3.04 14.31 10.37
CA ILE A 19 -2.66 15.64 9.90
C ILE A 19 -1.70 16.17 10.95
N VAL A 20 -0.46 16.43 10.55
CA VAL A 20 0.57 16.98 11.43
C VAL A 20 0.58 18.49 11.28
N MET A 21 0.41 19.19 12.40
CA MET A 21 0.39 20.66 12.44
C MET A 21 1.44 21.18 13.40
N GLU A 22 2.03 22.32 13.06
CA GLU A 22 2.89 23.08 13.96
C GLU A 22 2.00 23.80 15.00
N THR A 23 2.41 23.74 16.27
CA THR A 23 1.55 24.09 17.40
C THR A 23 1.29 25.59 17.50
N ASN A 24 2.30 26.43 17.22
CA ASN A 24 2.20 27.89 17.39
C ASN A 24 1.48 28.55 16.22
N THR A 25 1.89 28.23 15.00
CA THR A 25 1.35 28.84 13.77
C THR A 25 0.11 28.15 13.24
N LYS A 26 -0.22 26.95 13.76
CA LYS A 26 -1.31 26.08 13.28
C LYS A 26 -1.18 25.70 11.80
N LYS A 27 -0.01 25.82 11.21
CA LYS A 27 0.24 25.44 9.82
C LYS A 27 0.35 23.91 9.70
N ILE A 28 -0.24 23.39 8.63
CA ILE A 28 -0.14 21.95 8.31
C ILE A 28 1.26 21.65 7.80
N VAL A 29 1.99 20.80 8.51
CA VAL A 29 3.34 20.34 8.15
C VAL A 29 3.29 19.17 7.17
N GLY A 30 2.25 18.35 7.27
CA GLY A 30 2.08 17.22 6.37
C GLY A 30 1.06 16.19 6.82
N PHE A 31 1.08 15.06 6.10
CA PHE A 31 0.11 13.98 6.27
C PHE A 31 0.83 12.65 6.44
N ILE A 32 0.33 11.82 7.36
CA ILE A 32 0.77 10.44 7.54
C ILE A 32 -0.45 9.52 7.44
N ARG A 33 -0.34 8.47 6.65
CA ARG A 33 -1.34 7.40 6.62
C ARG A 33 -0.69 6.07 6.94
N PHE A 34 -1.17 5.46 8.00
CA PHE A 34 -0.82 4.10 8.40
C PHE A 34 -1.83 3.09 7.84
N GLY A 35 -1.38 1.87 7.64
CA GLY A 35 -2.23 0.77 7.26
C GLY A 35 -1.54 -0.58 7.43
N SER A 36 -2.31 -1.65 7.31
CA SER A 36 -1.76 -3.01 7.36
C SER A 36 -0.78 -3.22 6.22
N PRO A 37 0.43 -3.73 6.50
CA PRO A 37 1.47 -3.88 5.50
C PRO A 37 1.14 -4.96 4.46
N THR A 38 1.82 -4.91 3.32
CA THR A 38 1.67 -5.93 2.27
C THR A 38 2.38 -7.21 2.69
N ILE A 39 1.68 -8.34 2.69
CA ILE A 39 2.26 -9.63 3.09
C ILE A 39 3.41 -10.08 2.17
N ASN A 40 3.29 -9.81 0.87
CA ASN A 40 4.28 -10.17 -0.13
C ASN A 40 5.26 -9.01 -0.35
N CYS A 41 6.20 -8.85 0.56
CA CYS A 41 7.32 -7.92 0.44
C CYS A 41 8.62 -8.71 0.57
N LYS A 42 9.25 -9.01 -0.57
CA LYS A 42 10.42 -9.89 -0.61
C LYS A 42 11.56 -9.43 0.32
N PRO A 43 12.04 -8.17 0.28
CA PRO A 43 13.16 -7.75 1.12
C PRO A 43 12.90 -7.91 2.62
N ARG A 44 11.66 -7.64 3.06
CA ARG A 44 11.26 -7.85 4.45
C ARG A 44 11.17 -9.34 4.79
N ASN A 45 10.56 -10.15 3.91
CA ASN A 45 10.40 -11.57 4.16
C ASN A 45 11.75 -12.29 4.22
N ASP A 46 12.69 -11.91 3.36
CA ASP A 46 14.07 -12.42 3.37
C ASP A 46 14.78 -12.03 4.69
N TRP A 47 14.59 -10.79 5.17
CA TRP A 47 15.13 -10.35 6.46
C TRP A 47 14.52 -11.09 7.65
N LEU A 48 13.23 -11.43 7.59
CA LEU A 48 12.56 -12.24 8.62
C LEU A 48 12.89 -13.74 8.51
N GLY A 49 13.58 -14.17 7.45
CA GLY A 49 13.93 -15.56 7.17
C GLY A 49 12.76 -16.42 6.63
N ARG A 50 11.54 -15.88 6.61
CA ARG A 50 10.35 -16.56 6.10
C ARG A 50 9.22 -15.58 5.84
N PRO A 51 8.24 -15.93 4.96
CA PRO A 51 6.98 -15.18 4.87
C PRO A 51 6.23 -15.24 6.20
N PRO A 52 5.75 -14.11 6.72
CA PRO A 52 5.03 -14.09 7.99
C PRO A 52 3.62 -14.68 7.85
N GLU A 53 3.11 -15.26 8.92
CA GLU A 53 1.70 -15.64 9.02
C GLU A 53 0.83 -14.40 9.10
N LEU A 54 -0.22 -14.31 8.27
CA LEU A 54 -0.99 -13.08 8.03
C LEU A 54 -1.61 -12.49 9.31
N LYS A 55 -2.27 -13.32 10.12
CA LYS A 55 -2.97 -12.86 11.35
C LYS A 55 -1.98 -12.28 12.35
N ARG A 56 -0.90 -13.01 12.61
CA ARG A 56 0.16 -12.58 13.52
C ARG A 56 0.89 -11.34 13.01
N PHE A 57 1.20 -11.31 11.73
CA PHE A 57 1.89 -10.18 11.10
C PHE A 57 1.09 -8.89 11.21
N ASN A 58 -0.20 -8.94 10.93
CA ASN A 58 -1.07 -7.79 11.01
C ASN A 58 -1.27 -7.25 12.44
N ARG A 59 -1.14 -8.11 13.45
CA ARG A 59 -1.18 -7.70 14.85
C ARG A 59 0.08 -6.96 15.29
N HIS A 60 1.24 -7.33 14.73
CA HIS A 60 2.54 -6.87 15.17
C HIS A 60 3.25 -5.90 14.22
N SER A 61 2.64 -5.56 13.09
CA SER A 61 3.27 -4.69 12.11
C SER A 61 2.33 -3.66 11.51
N ILE A 62 2.91 -2.52 11.13
CA ILE A 62 2.22 -1.40 10.50
C ILE A 62 3.08 -0.82 9.39
N MET A 63 2.43 -0.31 8.34
CA MET A 63 3.10 0.35 7.22
C MET A 63 2.68 1.81 7.12
N GLY A 64 3.65 2.69 6.97
CA GLY A 64 3.46 4.07 6.54
C GLY A 64 3.30 4.13 5.02
N PHE A 65 2.06 4.19 4.53
CA PHE A 65 1.75 4.25 3.10
C PHE A 65 1.91 5.65 2.51
N ILE A 66 1.64 6.68 3.31
CA ILE A 66 1.74 8.07 2.92
C ILE A 66 2.52 8.78 4.02
N ILE A 67 3.64 9.36 3.68
CA ILE A 67 4.44 10.22 4.53
C ILE A 67 4.81 11.41 3.65
N VAL A 68 3.96 12.43 3.62
CA VAL A 68 4.06 13.54 2.67
C VAL A 68 4.05 14.86 3.42
N PRO A 69 5.14 15.62 3.39
CA PRO A 69 5.19 16.98 3.92
C PRO A 69 4.52 17.97 2.96
N THR A 70 3.91 19.01 3.52
CA THR A 70 3.46 20.17 2.75
C THR A 70 4.61 21.13 2.48
N GLN A 71 4.48 21.95 1.44
CA GLN A 71 5.42 23.03 1.19
C GLN A 71 5.07 24.24 2.08
N PRO A 72 6.07 25.00 2.56
CA PRO A 72 7.51 24.86 2.28
C PRO A 72 8.26 23.85 3.17
N PHE A 73 7.59 23.23 4.14
CA PHE A 73 8.23 22.37 5.16
C PHE A 73 8.95 21.16 4.56
N GLY A 74 8.41 20.59 3.49
CA GLY A 74 9.00 19.42 2.84
C GLY A 74 10.34 19.69 2.19
N PHE A 75 10.45 20.79 1.48
CA PHE A 75 11.63 21.10 0.68
C PHE A 75 12.71 21.82 1.48
N ASN A 76 12.30 22.84 2.26
CA ASN A 76 13.24 23.74 2.90
C ASN A 76 13.61 23.35 4.33
N TYR A 77 12.76 22.57 5.02
CA TYR A 77 12.87 22.32 6.46
C TYR A 77 12.91 20.84 6.83
N LEU A 78 13.26 19.95 5.91
CA LEU A 78 13.37 18.50 6.15
C LEU A 78 12.08 17.85 6.69
N GLY A 79 10.91 18.44 6.40
CA GLY A 79 9.62 17.98 6.90
C GLY A 79 9.32 16.52 6.57
N GLY A 80 9.80 15.99 5.45
CA GLY A 80 9.67 14.57 5.11
C GLY A 80 10.41 13.64 6.09
N LYS A 81 11.59 14.04 6.58
CA LYS A 81 12.33 13.27 7.61
C LYS A 81 11.63 13.37 8.97
N LEU A 82 11.16 14.57 9.34
CA LEU A 82 10.40 14.78 10.56
C LEU A 82 9.14 13.89 10.59
N LEU A 83 8.35 13.90 9.51
CA LEU A 83 7.15 13.07 9.42
C LEU A 83 7.49 11.57 9.49
N ALA A 84 8.58 11.14 8.89
CA ALA A 84 9.03 9.75 8.96
C ALA A 84 9.43 9.35 10.39
N LEU A 85 10.10 10.22 11.13
CA LEU A 85 10.42 10.01 12.55
C LEU A 85 9.16 9.96 13.42
N LEU A 86 8.21 10.87 13.20
CA LEU A 86 6.91 10.86 13.88
C LEU A 86 6.14 9.58 13.58
N ALA A 87 6.20 9.07 12.34
CA ALA A 87 5.53 7.83 11.96
C ALA A 87 6.08 6.59 12.69
N CYS A 88 7.34 6.57 13.08
CA CYS A 88 7.95 5.49 13.88
C CYS A 88 8.08 5.83 15.36
N SER A 89 7.42 6.88 15.83
CA SER A 89 7.44 7.29 17.24
C SER A 89 6.66 6.34 18.16
N HIS A 90 6.91 6.48 19.44
CA HIS A 90 6.18 5.75 20.47
C HIS A 90 4.69 6.14 20.48
N GLU A 91 4.38 7.42 20.30
CA GLU A 91 3.01 7.96 20.25
C GLU A 91 2.21 7.34 19.10
N ALA A 92 2.82 7.19 17.93
CA ALA A 92 2.16 6.53 16.79
C ALA A 92 1.85 5.06 17.11
N ARG A 93 2.80 4.35 17.73
CA ARG A 93 2.62 2.96 18.16
C ARG A 93 1.51 2.83 19.20
N GLU A 94 1.50 3.67 20.23
CA GLU A 94 0.50 3.65 21.31
C GLU A 94 -0.93 3.92 20.75
N GLN A 95 -1.09 4.91 19.91
CA GLN A 95 -2.37 5.20 19.29
C GLN A 95 -2.88 4.04 18.41
N LEU A 96 -2.00 3.40 17.66
CA LEU A 96 -2.34 2.25 16.83
C LEU A 96 -2.70 1.04 17.68
N ASN A 97 -1.91 0.76 18.72
CA ASN A 97 -2.15 -0.34 19.65
C ASN A 97 -3.49 -0.17 20.37
N SER A 98 -3.77 1.03 20.90
CA SER A 98 -5.03 1.35 21.57
C SER A 98 -6.22 1.22 20.63
N LYS A 99 -6.09 1.74 19.39
CA LYS A 99 -7.20 1.74 18.42
C LYS A 99 -7.57 0.35 17.90
N TYR A 100 -6.60 -0.55 17.74
CA TYR A 100 -6.78 -1.84 17.06
C TYR A 100 -6.58 -3.05 17.96
N GLY A 101 -6.25 -2.87 19.24
CA GLY A 101 -5.87 -3.97 20.12
C GLY A 101 -4.64 -4.73 19.60
N SER A 102 -3.75 -4.00 18.92
CA SER A 102 -2.51 -4.55 18.33
C SER A 102 -1.35 -4.44 19.33
N ASP A 103 -0.25 -5.09 18.98
CA ASP A 103 1.02 -5.03 19.71
C ASP A 103 2.14 -4.82 18.69
N ILE A 104 2.20 -3.59 18.16
CA ILE A 104 3.07 -3.25 17.04
C ILE A 104 4.52 -3.16 17.50
N CYS A 105 5.36 -3.98 16.89
CA CYS A 105 6.81 -3.99 17.08
C CYS A 105 7.59 -3.79 15.76
N LEU A 106 6.90 -3.75 14.61
CA LEU A 106 7.50 -3.52 13.31
C LEU A 106 6.78 -2.38 12.58
N PHE A 107 7.51 -1.33 12.26
CA PHE A 107 7.11 -0.30 11.33
C PHE A 107 7.86 -0.47 10.00
N GLU A 108 7.16 -0.38 8.88
CA GLU A 108 7.78 -0.40 7.57
C GLU A 108 7.24 0.72 6.66
N THR A 109 8.06 1.13 5.71
CA THR A 109 7.65 2.04 4.63
C THR A 109 8.45 1.74 3.38
N THR A 110 8.00 2.25 2.24
CA THR A 110 8.71 2.13 0.96
C THR A 110 9.04 3.52 0.42
N SER A 111 10.17 3.64 -0.26
CA SER A 111 10.57 4.86 -0.96
C SER A 111 10.48 4.64 -2.46
N LEU A 112 9.88 5.58 -3.17
CA LEU A 112 9.82 5.58 -4.64
C LEU A 112 11.17 5.92 -5.29
N TYR A 113 12.08 6.56 -4.55
CA TYR A 113 13.32 7.12 -5.09
C TYR A 113 14.53 6.20 -4.97
N GLY A 114 14.38 5.00 -4.42
CA GLY A 114 15.50 4.08 -4.18
C GLY A 114 16.22 3.61 -5.44
N THR A 115 15.52 3.55 -6.57
CA THR A 115 16.10 3.14 -7.86
C THR A 115 16.64 4.29 -8.69
N THR A 116 16.06 5.49 -8.53
CA THR A 116 16.39 6.66 -9.39
C THR A 116 17.49 7.55 -8.82
N LYS A 117 17.71 7.52 -7.50
CA LYS A 117 18.66 8.39 -6.80
C LYS A 117 19.72 7.63 -6.01
N SER A 118 19.95 6.36 -6.29
CA SER A 118 20.92 5.49 -5.59
C SER A 118 20.74 5.38 -4.06
N SER A 119 19.93 6.22 -3.44
CA SER A 119 19.67 6.22 -2.00
C SER A 119 18.20 6.53 -1.70
N SER A 120 17.65 5.89 -0.68
CA SER A 120 16.33 6.19 -0.16
C SER A 120 16.34 7.53 0.59
N GLN A 121 15.25 8.28 0.51
CA GLN A 121 15.06 9.47 1.36
C GLN A 121 15.15 9.19 2.86
N TYR A 122 15.07 7.93 3.28
CA TYR A 122 15.12 7.50 4.68
C TYR A 122 16.49 7.02 5.14
N ASP A 123 17.50 6.97 4.28
CA ASP A 123 18.83 6.42 4.61
C ASP A 123 19.56 7.21 5.70
N GLY A 124 19.25 8.51 5.81
CA GLY A 124 19.78 9.36 6.88
C GLY A 124 19.08 9.22 8.25
N LEU A 125 18.12 8.30 8.41
CA LEU A 125 17.34 8.12 9.62
C LEU A 125 17.80 6.93 10.49
N LYS A 126 19.02 6.42 10.28
CA LYS A 126 19.61 5.41 11.16
C LYS A 126 19.80 6.00 12.58
N PRO A 127 19.57 5.22 13.64
CA PRO A 127 19.22 3.78 13.66
C PRO A 127 17.72 3.48 13.56
N TYR A 128 16.87 4.49 13.50
CA TYR A 128 15.40 4.34 13.54
C TYR A 128 14.82 3.61 12.32
N MET A 129 15.39 3.88 11.16
CA MET A 129 15.02 3.20 9.92
C MET A 129 16.24 2.53 9.28
N ARG A 130 16.07 1.31 8.78
CA ARG A 130 17.12 0.52 8.14
C ARG A 130 16.67 0.01 6.80
N TYR A 131 17.48 0.22 5.79
CA TYR A 131 17.27 -0.31 4.45
C TYR A 131 17.34 -1.85 4.45
N LYS A 132 16.38 -2.50 3.78
CA LYS A 132 16.27 -3.96 3.72
C LYS A 132 16.33 -4.51 2.29
N GLY A 133 16.35 -3.68 1.28
CA GLY A 133 16.45 -4.08 -0.11
C GLY A 133 15.41 -3.44 -1.02
N LEU A 134 15.51 -3.72 -2.31
CA LEU A 134 14.60 -3.24 -3.34
C LEU A 134 13.41 -4.19 -3.50
N THR A 135 12.22 -3.62 -3.65
CA THR A 135 11.05 -4.40 -4.05
C THR A 135 11.05 -4.58 -5.56
N GLN A 136 10.76 -5.78 -6.01
CA GLN A 136 10.52 -6.08 -7.43
C GLN A 136 9.02 -5.92 -7.74
N SER A 137 8.50 -4.70 -7.62
CA SER A 137 7.10 -4.43 -7.96
C SER A 137 7.05 -3.79 -9.35
N ASP A 138 6.45 -4.51 -10.28
CA ASP A 138 6.13 -3.93 -11.58
C ASP A 138 4.96 -2.95 -11.47
N PHE A 139 5.08 -1.85 -12.21
CA PHE A 139 3.97 -0.94 -12.40
C PHE A 139 2.81 -1.66 -13.10
N THR A 140 1.63 -1.64 -12.49
CA THR A 140 0.41 -2.16 -13.10
C THR A 140 -0.56 -1.01 -13.29
N PRO A 141 -0.88 -0.60 -14.52
CA PRO A 141 -1.85 0.44 -14.77
C PRO A 141 -3.22 0.03 -14.24
N LEU A 142 -3.90 0.95 -13.57
CA LEU A 142 -5.28 0.74 -13.12
C LEU A 142 -6.25 1.26 -14.20
N LEU A 143 -7.28 0.49 -14.46
CA LEU A 143 -8.40 0.95 -15.28
C LEU A 143 -9.12 2.10 -14.58
N HIS A 144 -9.59 3.07 -15.35
CA HIS A 144 -10.48 4.11 -14.86
C HIS A 144 -11.70 3.48 -14.16
N ASP A 145 -12.22 4.14 -13.12
CA ASP A 145 -13.25 3.56 -12.26
C ASP A 145 -14.51 3.14 -13.01
N ASP A 146 -14.95 3.92 -13.99
CA ASP A 146 -16.17 3.63 -14.74
C ASP A 146 -15.96 2.45 -15.70
N VAL A 147 -14.80 2.38 -16.35
CA VAL A 147 -14.41 1.23 -17.19
C VAL A 147 -14.31 -0.03 -16.34
N PHE A 148 -13.70 0.07 -15.16
CA PHE A 148 -13.60 -1.06 -14.24
C PHE A 148 -14.98 -1.55 -13.79
N LYS A 149 -15.90 -0.64 -13.41
CA LYS A 149 -17.26 -0.98 -12.98
C LYS A 149 -18.04 -1.66 -14.11
N GLY A 150 -18.00 -1.11 -15.32
CA GLY A 150 -18.66 -1.68 -16.50
C GLY A 150 -18.15 -3.09 -16.82
N LEU A 151 -16.82 -3.27 -16.89
CA LEU A 151 -16.21 -4.57 -17.12
C LEU A 151 -16.53 -5.56 -16.00
N ASN A 152 -16.47 -5.13 -14.74
CA ASN A 152 -16.75 -6.01 -13.61
C ASN A 152 -18.19 -6.52 -13.62
N LYS A 153 -19.15 -5.65 -13.92
CA LYS A 153 -20.56 -6.03 -14.10
C LYS A 153 -20.70 -7.05 -15.24
N TRP A 154 -20.13 -6.78 -16.39
CA TRP A 154 -20.14 -7.66 -17.55
C TRP A 154 -19.56 -9.05 -17.25
N PHE A 155 -18.45 -9.12 -16.51
CA PHE A 155 -17.84 -10.39 -16.12
C PHE A 155 -18.68 -11.16 -15.11
N ILE A 156 -19.30 -10.48 -14.12
CA ILE A 156 -20.16 -11.10 -13.12
C ILE A 156 -21.38 -11.73 -13.79
N GLU A 157 -22.07 -11.03 -14.68
CA GLU A 157 -23.21 -11.53 -15.41
C GLU A 157 -22.89 -12.79 -16.22
N ARG A 158 -21.71 -12.86 -16.84
CA ARG A 158 -21.24 -14.02 -17.61
C ARG A 158 -20.61 -15.13 -16.77
N ASN A 159 -20.34 -14.90 -15.52
CA ASN A 159 -19.78 -15.88 -14.57
C ASN A 159 -20.86 -16.41 -13.62
N ASN A 160 -22.10 -16.57 -14.08
CA ASN A 160 -23.23 -17.02 -13.26
C ASN A 160 -23.41 -16.19 -11.97
N ASN A 161 -23.32 -14.88 -12.08
CA ASN A 161 -23.37 -13.92 -10.97
C ASN A 161 -22.32 -14.15 -9.86
N LYS A 162 -21.23 -14.86 -10.16
CA LYS A 162 -20.13 -15.08 -9.22
C LYS A 162 -19.02 -14.07 -9.45
N LEU A 163 -18.46 -13.60 -8.35
CA LEU A 163 -17.30 -12.70 -8.37
C LEU A 163 -16.06 -13.40 -8.92
N LEU A 164 -15.25 -12.70 -9.72
CA LEU A 164 -13.98 -13.22 -10.20
C LEU A 164 -12.96 -13.43 -9.07
N VAL A 165 -13.06 -12.64 -8.00
CA VAL A 165 -12.17 -12.69 -6.84
C VAL A 165 -13.03 -12.60 -5.58
N LYS A 166 -12.71 -13.40 -4.57
CA LYS A 166 -13.42 -13.45 -3.29
C LYS A 166 -13.51 -12.06 -2.63
N GLU A 167 -14.59 -11.80 -1.90
CA GLU A 167 -14.83 -10.49 -1.29
C GLU A 167 -13.80 -10.09 -0.24
N ASP A 168 -13.30 -11.05 0.50
CA ASP A 168 -12.30 -10.89 1.57
C ASP A 168 -10.87 -10.75 1.05
N ALA A 169 -10.65 -10.92 -0.27
CA ALA A 169 -9.32 -10.85 -0.84
C ALA A 169 -8.67 -9.46 -0.69
N SER A 170 -7.43 -9.44 -0.23
CA SER A 170 -6.61 -8.23 -0.18
C SER A 170 -6.42 -7.64 -1.60
N SER A 171 -6.48 -6.31 -1.74
CA SER A 171 -6.35 -5.61 -3.04
C SER A 171 -7.33 -6.15 -4.10
N ARG A 172 -8.58 -6.41 -3.70
CA ARG A 172 -9.60 -7.04 -4.56
C ARG A 172 -9.72 -6.38 -5.93
N LYS A 173 -9.78 -5.04 -6.00
CA LYS A 173 -9.89 -4.30 -7.27
C LYS A 173 -8.75 -4.66 -8.21
N LEU A 174 -7.51 -4.61 -7.74
CA LEU A 174 -6.32 -4.93 -8.54
C LEU A 174 -6.32 -6.38 -9.01
N LYS A 175 -6.61 -7.32 -8.11
CA LYS A 175 -6.68 -8.76 -8.45
C LYS A 175 -7.80 -9.06 -9.43
N THR A 176 -8.97 -8.43 -9.28
CA THR A 176 -10.08 -8.55 -10.22
C THR A 176 -9.68 -8.04 -11.59
N GLN A 177 -9.07 -6.86 -11.67
CA GLN A 177 -8.56 -6.30 -12.91
C GLN A 177 -7.53 -7.20 -13.58
N GLN A 178 -6.55 -7.71 -12.83
CA GLN A 178 -5.53 -8.63 -13.37
C GLN A 178 -6.17 -9.90 -13.93
N LYS A 179 -7.19 -10.44 -13.26
CA LYS A 179 -7.92 -11.63 -13.73
C LYS A 179 -8.71 -11.34 -14.99
N MET A 180 -9.42 -10.20 -15.05
CA MET A 180 -10.10 -9.73 -16.27
C MET A 180 -9.13 -9.61 -17.45
N ILE A 181 -8.01 -8.93 -17.26
CA ILE A 181 -6.97 -8.75 -18.26
C ILE A 181 -6.44 -10.10 -18.74
N SER A 182 -6.20 -11.03 -17.83
CA SER A 182 -5.74 -12.39 -18.18
C SER A 182 -6.76 -13.14 -19.02
N ILE A 183 -8.05 -13.04 -18.70
CA ILE A 183 -9.12 -13.68 -19.47
C ILE A 183 -9.23 -13.05 -20.87
N ILE A 184 -9.24 -11.72 -20.95
CA ILE A 184 -9.31 -10.99 -22.22
C ILE A 184 -8.15 -11.39 -23.14
N LYS A 185 -6.92 -11.43 -22.61
CA LYS A 185 -5.76 -11.86 -23.39
C LYS A 185 -5.87 -13.28 -23.93
N LYS A 186 -6.42 -14.21 -23.14
CA LYS A 186 -6.60 -15.61 -23.56
C LYS A 186 -7.73 -15.82 -24.55
N SER A 187 -8.75 -14.97 -24.53
CA SER A 187 -9.93 -15.06 -25.41
C SER A 187 -9.83 -14.19 -26.65
N SER A 188 -8.86 -13.29 -26.75
CA SER A 188 -8.64 -12.41 -27.89
C SER A 188 -7.84 -13.10 -29.01
N SER A 189 -8.07 -12.71 -30.25
CA SER A 189 -7.20 -13.07 -31.36
C SER A 189 -5.76 -12.60 -31.10
N SER A 190 -4.79 -13.28 -31.69
CA SER A 190 -3.36 -12.95 -31.48
C SER A 190 -3.05 -11.47 -31.74
N GLN A 191 -3.64 -10.88 -32.80
CA GLN A 191 -3.44 -9.47 -33.13
C GLN A 191 -3.99 -8.54 -32.04
N LYS A 192 -5.24 -8.72 -31.58
CA LYS A 192 -5.84 -7.92 -30.49
C LYS A 192 -5.13 -8.09 -29.17
N ALA A 193 -4.58 -9.28 -28.88
CA ALA A 193 -3.79 -9.51 -27.69
C ALA A 193 -2.46 -8.71 -27.72
N VAL A 194 -1.82 -8.60 -28.89
CA VAL A 194 -0.61 -7.78 -29.08
C VAL A 194 -0.92 -6.30 -28.94
N GLU A 195 -1.97 -5.80 -29.58
CA GLU A 195 -2.42 -4.40 -29.46
C GLU A 195 -2.68 -4.03 -27.99
N PHE A 196 -3.36 -4.90 -27.25
CA PHE A 196 -3.64 -4.70 -25.83
C PHE A 196 -2.38 -4.71 -24.98
N GLN A 197 -1.40 -5.59 -25.27
CA GLN A 197 -0.12 -5.58 -24.58
C GLN A 197 0.67 -4.31 -24.86
N THR A 198 0.67 -3.86 -26.11
CA THR A 198 1.32 -2.61 -26.52
C THR A 198 0.71 -1.41 -25.80
N ALA A 199 -0.62 -1.34 -25.68
CA ALA A 199 -1.31 -0.28 -24.95
C ALA A 199 -0.91 -0.26 -23.45
N ILE A 200 -0.81 -1.43 -22.80
CA ILE A 200 -0.34 -1.54 -21.41
C ILE A 200 1.11 -1.10 -21.28
N ALA A 201 1.99 -1.50 -22.19
CA ALA A 201 3.39 -1.11 -22.17
C ALA A 201 3.55 0.41 -22.36
N ASN A 202 2.79 1.01 -23.27
CA ASN A 202 2.78 2.46 -23.49
C ASN A 202 2.30 3.22 -22.24
N ALA A 203 1.25 2.75 -21.57
CA ALA A 203 0.77 3.33 -20.33
C ALA A 203 1.83 3.25 -19.21
N LYS A 204 2.57 2.15 -19.13
CA LYS A 204 3.69 1.98 -18.20
C LYS A 204 4.78 3.01 -18.48
N ASN A 205 5.24 3.12 -19.72
CA ASN A 205 6.30 4.04 -20.14
C ASN A 205 5.95 5.51 -19.90
N LEU A 206 4.68 5.90 -20.09
CA LEU A 206 4.20 7.26 -19.81
C LEU A 206 4.27 7.61 -18.32
N THR A 207 4.10 6.62 -17.44
CA THR A 207 4.14 6.83 -15.99
C THR A 207 5.56 6.84 -15.44
N GLU A 208 6.47 6.10 -16.03
CA GLU A 208 7.89 6.08 -15.63
C GLU A 208 8.65 7.36 -16.03
N LYS A 209 8.15 8.12 -17.01
CA LYS A 209 8.73 9.39 -17.47
C LYS A 209 8.30 10.63 -16.68
N LYS A 210 7.40 10.49 -15.72
CA LYS A 210 6.98 11.56 -14.79
C LYS A 210 7.69 11.43 -13.47
#